data_ea3cc262b9e582a6b9bc861f1a622c6d
#
_entry.id   ea3cc262b9e582a6b9bc861f1a622c6d
#
_cell.length_a   1.000
_cell.length_b   1.000
_cell.length_c   1.000
_cell.angle_alpha   90.00
_cell.angle_beta   90.00
_cell.angle_gamma   90.00
#
_symmetry.space_group_name_H-M   'P 1'
#
loop_
_entity.id
_entity.type
_entity.pdbx_description
1 polymer ?
#
loop_
_entity_poly.entity_id
_entity_poly.type
_entity_poly.pdbx_seq_one_letter_code
_entity_poly.pdbx_strand_id
1 'polypeptide(L)'
;QQRLEKAQPQLVCFSVPFPGNLYSAFRCAKFLKTNYPEIKVAMGGGFPNTELRSLKDVRVFEFFDFITLDDGELPIELLVRQLADTSGSLPVLKRTFHLWEGEAYYNNSSKDKDYKQSEVGTPDYTDLLLDQYISVIEVVNPMHSLWSDGRWNKLTMAHGCYWGKCTFCDVSLDY
;
A
#
# COMPACT_ATOMS: atom_id res chain seq x y z
N GLN A 1 4.36 13.16 14.04
CA GLN A 1 3.93 14.56 14.00
C GLN A 1 5.02 15.45 13.39
N GLN A 2 6.22 15.55 13.97
CA GLN A 2 7.34 16.39 13.47
C GLN A 2 7.66 16.20 11.97
N ARG A 3 7.59 14.95 11.45
CA ARG A 3 7.80 14.69 10.02
C ARG A 3 6.67 15.23 9.15
N LEU A 4 5.43 15.17 9.59
CA LEU A 4 4.28 15.73 8.88
C LEU A 4 4.36 17.25 8.79
N GLU A 5 4.69 17.91 9.91
CA GLU A 5 4.85 19.37 9.98
C GLU A 5 5.97 19.86 9.06
N LYS A 6 7.05 19.07 8.92
CA LYS A 6 8.17 19.40 8.04
C LYS A 6 7.86 19.15 6.56
N ALA A 7 7.22 18.01 6.24
CA ALA A 7 6.97 17.56 4.87
C ALA A 7 5.72 18.16 4.24
N GLN A 8 4.71 18.52 5.06
CA GLN A 8 3.39 19.00 4.63
C GLN A 8 2.80 18.19 3.45
N PRO A 9 2.67 16.85 3.61
CA PRO A 9 2.26 16.00 2.51
C PRO A 9 0.78 16.22 2.16
N GLN A 10 0.42 16.13 0.90
CA GLN A 10 -0.97 16.11 0.44
C GLN A 10 -1.56 14.70 0.46
N LEU A 11 -0.71 13.67 0.39
CA LEU A 11 -1.07 12.26 0.39
C LEU A 11 -0.14 11.49 1.33
N VAL A 12 -0.73 10.63 2.19
CA VAL A 12 -0.01 9.66 3.01
C VAL A 12 -0.45 8.26 2.63
N CYS A 13 0.51 7.43 2.22
CA CYS A 13 0.25 6.06 1.83
C CYS A 13 0.72 5.08 2.92
N PHE A 14 -0.15 4.13 3.27
CA PHE A 14 0.16 3.03 4.18
C PHE A 14 0.31 1.72 3.41
N SER A 15 1.47 1.09 3.52
CA SER A 15 1.63 -0.30 3.09
C SER A 15 1.26 -1.22 4.25
N VAL A 16 0.22 -2.03 4.05
CA VAL A 16 -0.29 -2.99 5.04
C VAL A 16 -0.07 -4.39 4.50
N PRO A 17 1.10 -5.02 4.80
CA PRO A 17 1.43 -6.32 4.25
C PRO A 17 0.62 -7.47 4.87
N PHE A 18 0.30 -7.37 6.18
CA PHE A 18 -0.36 -8.43 6.94
C PHE A 18 -1.44 -7.90 7.88
N PRO A 19 -2.41 -8.75 8.31
CA PRO A 19 -3.48 -8.37 9.25
C PRO A 19 -2.96 -7.72 10.54
N GLY A 20 -1.80 -8.16 11.06
CA GLY A 20 -1.19 -7.59 12.26
C GLY A 20 -0.82 -6.11 12.15
N ASN A 21 -0.60 -5.60 10.94
CA ASN A 21 -0.29 -4.19 10.70
C ASN A 21 -1.54 -3.31 10.59
N LEU A 22 -2.71 -3.92 10.37
CA LEU A 22 -3.95 -3.22 10.06
C LEU A 22 -4.39 -2.28 11.19
N TYR A 23 -4.36 -2.75 12.44
CA TYR A 23 -4.74 -1.94 13.60
C TYR A 23 -3.90 -0.66 13.69
N SER A 24 -2.58 -0.78 13.50
CA SER A 24 -1.67 0.37 13.54
C SER A 24 -1.97 1.34 12.39
N ALA A 25 -2.24 0.83 11.19
CA ALA A 25 -2.61 1.64 10.04
C ALA A 25 -3.89 2.45 10.31
N PHE A 26 -4.94 1.79 10.84
CA PHE A 26 -6.19 2.49 11.23
C PHE A 26 -5.96 3.54 12.32
N ARG A 27 -5.13 3.25 13.31
CA ARG A 27 -4.79 4.22 14.38
C ARG A 27 -4.09 5.46 13.82
N CYS A 28 -3.13 5.25 12.93
CA CYS A 28 -2.43 6.35 12.26
C CYS A 28 -3.35 7.13 11.32
N ALA A 29 -4.17 6.43 10.53
CA ALA A 29 -5.14 7.07 9.65
C ALA A 29 -6.16 7.91 10.43
N LYS A 30 -6.70 7.38 11.54
CA LYS A 30 -7.59 8.13 12.44
C LYS A 30 -6.91 9.40 12.96
N PHE A 31 -5.66 9.32 13.38
CA PHE A 31 -4.91 10.49 13.83
C PHE A 31 -4.79 11.54 12.72
N LEU A 32 -4.47 11.12 11.49
CA LEU A 32 -4.40 12.02 10.33
C LEU A 32 -5.74 12.67 10.06
N LYS A 33 -6.81 11.89 9.93
CA LYS A 33 -8.15 12.41 9.66
C LYS A 33 -8.67 13.39 10.73
N THR A 34 -8.25 13.18 11.99
CA THR A 34 -8.67 14.05 13.10
C THR A 34 -7.88 15.36 13.15
N ASN A 35 -6.56 15.31 12.90
CA ASN A 35 -5.66 16.45 13.13
C ASN A 35 -5.22 17.16 11.84
N TYR A 36 -5.34 16.50 10.69
CA TYR A 36 -4.92 16.96 9.36
C TYR A 36 -5.94 16.52 8.30
N PRO A 37 -7.20 16.98 8.39
CA PRO A 37 -8.30 16.50 7.55
C PRO A 37 -8.09 16.75 6.04
N GLU A 38 -7.23 17.70 5.70
CA GLU A 38 -6.85 18.03 4.32
C GLU A 38 -5.95 16.97 3.68
N ILE A 39 -5.21 16.20 4.49
CA ILE A 39 -4.33 15.16 3.99
C ILE A 39 -5.16 13.96 3.52
N LYS A 40 -4.94 13.56 2.28
CA LYS A 40 -5.52 12.32 1.75
C LYS A 40 -4.72 11.11 2.24
N VAL A 41 -5.44 10.04 2.52
CA VAL A 41 -4.86 8.82 3.08
C VAL A 41 -5.19 7.64 2.18
N ALA A 42 -4.16 6.93 1.74
CA ALA A 42 -4.31 5.72 0.94
C ALA A 42 -3.77 4.48 1.69
N MET A 43 -4.37 3.33 1.44
CA MET A 43 -3.90 2.04 1.93
C MET A 43 -3.66 1.10 0.75
N GLY A 44 -2.55 0.36 0.80
CA GLY A 44 -2.21 -0.69 -0.15
C GLY A 44 -1.40 -1.79 0.54
N GLY A 45 -0.81 -2.68 -0.24
CA GLY A 45 0.00 -3.79 0.24
C GLY A 45 -0.74 -5.13 0.26
N GLY A 46 -0.12 -6.16 0.84
CA GLY A 46 -0.60 -7.53 0.77
C GLY A 46 -2.00 -7.75 1.35
N PHE A 47 -2.32 -7.12 2.50
CA PHE A 47 -3.62 -7.28 3.13
C PHE A 47 -4.79 -6.79 2.25
N PRO A 48 -4.79 -5.59 1.68
CA PRO A 48 -5.83 -5.20 0.72
C PRO A 48 -5.96 -6.16 -0.46
N ASN A 49 -4.85 -6.67 -0.97
CA ASN A 49 -4.85 -7.57 -2.12
C ASN A 49 -5.53 -8.90 -1.86
N THR A 50 -5.43 -9.43 -0.65
CA THR A 50 -6.04 -10.72 -0.30
C THR A 50 -7.43 -10.57 0.29
N GLU A 51 -7.65 -9.57 1.17
CA GLU A 51 -8.84 -9.50 2.00
C GLU A 51 -9.87 -8.47 1.50
N LEU A 52 -9.45 -7.45 0.75
CA LEU A 52 -10.33 -6.32 0.41
C LEU A 52 -10.77 -6.27 -1.06
N ARG A 53 -10.54 -7.33 -1.85
CA ARG A 53 -10.94 -7.36 -3.27
C ARG A 53 -12.44 -7.20 -3.51
N SER A 54 -13.27 -7.57 -2.55
CA SER A 54 -14.73 -7.44 -2.60
C SER A 54 -15.25 -6.48 -1.53
N LEU A 55 -14.51 -5.42 -1.26
CA LEU A 55 -14.85 -4.41 -0.26
C LEU A 55 -16.21 -3.77 -0.54
N LYS A 56 -17.10 -3.82 0.48
CA LYS A 56 -18.42 -3.16 0.45
C LYS A 56 -18.66 -2.29 1.68
N ASP A 57 -17.87 -2.48 2.74
CA ASP A 57 -18.05 -1.75 4.00
C ASP A 57 -17.52 -0.33 3.86
N VAL A 58 -18.43 0.63 3.80
CA VAL A 58 -18.10 2.04 3.61
C VAL A 58 -17.42 2.69 4.82
N ARG A 59 -17.49 2.08 6.01
CA ARG A 59 -16.89 2.63 7.23
C ARG A 59 -15.38 2.76 7.14
N VAL A 60 -14.73 1.98 6.28
CA VAL A 60 -13.28 2.09 6.05
C VAL A 60 -12.89 3.47 5.51
N PHE A 61 -13.79 4.12 4.77
CA PHE A 61 -13.54 5.45 4.19
C PHE A 61 -13.64 6.60 5.20
N GLU A 62 -14.01 6.32 6.44
CA GLU A 62 -13.80 7.26 7.56
C GLU A 62 -12.31 7.44 7.88
N PHE A 63 -11.47 6.49 7.49
CA PHE A 63 -10.03 6.45 7.77
C PHE A 63 -9.17 6.61 6.53
N PHE A 64 -9.55 6.00 5.42
CA PHE A 64 -8.80 6.00 4.18
C PHE A 64 -9.64 6.59 3.05
N ASP A 65 -9.08 7.51 2.27
CA ASP A 65 -9.76 8.03 1.07
C ASP A 65 -9.68 7.04 -0.07
N PHE A 66 -8.58 6.26 -0.14
CA PHE A 66 -8.31 5.32 -1.21
C PHE A 66 -7.75 4.00 -0.69
N ILE A 67 -8.13 2.91 -1.34
CA ILE A 67 -7.55 1.58 -1.12
C ILE A 67 -7.12 1.04 -2.47
N THR A 68 -5.80 0.88 -2.66
CA THR A 68 -5.21 0.39 -3.90
C THR A 68 -4.94 -1.10 -3.82
N LEU A 69 -5.19 -1.80 -4.92
CA LEU A 69 -4.91 -3.23 -5.05
C LEU A 69 -3.73 -3.47 -6.00
N ASP A 70 -3.11 -4.63 -5.81
CA ASP A 70 -2.04 -5.17 -6.63
C ASP A 70 -0.79 -4.27 -6.63
N ASP A 71 -0.10 -4.12 -7.75
CA ASP A 71 1.08 -3.25 -7.86
C ASP A 71 0.69 -1.79 -7.65
N GLY A 72 1.41 -1.13 -6.76
CA GLY A 72 1.07 0.20 -6.27
C GLY A 72 1.59 1.35 -7.12
N GLU A 73 2.52 1.12 -8.02
CA GLU A 73 3.25 2.16 -8.75
C GLU A 73 2.30 3.02 -9.59
N LEU A 74 1.57 2.40 -10.50
CA LEU A 74 0.61 3.12 -11.34
C LEU A 74 -0.59 3.66 -10.56
N PRO A 75 -1.24 2.89 -9.66
CA PRO A 75 -2.30 3.44 -8.82
C PRO A 75 -1.89 4.68 -8.03
N ILE A 76 -0.71 4.68 -7.39
CA ILE A 76 -0.23 5.83 -6.62
C ILE A 76 0.05 7.03 -7.53
N GLU A 77 0.67 6.81 -8.68
CA GLU A 77 0.89 7.88 -9.66
C GLU A 77 -0.42 8.53 -10.10
N LEU A 78 -1.44 7.72 -10.40
CA LEU A 78 -2.76 8.24 -10.79
C LEU A 78 -3.44 9.00 -9.65
N LEU A 79 -3.28 8.56 -8.40
CA LEU A 79 -3.75 9.32 -7.24
C LEU A 79 -3.06 10.68 -7.14
N VAL A 80 -1.74 10.73 -7.31
CA VAL A 80 -0.99 11.99 -7.29
C VAL A 80 -1.45 12.92 -8.42
N ARG A 81 -1.62 12.40 -9.64
CA ARG A 81 -2.16 13.17 -10.78
C ARG A 81 -3.57 13.70 -10.49
N GLN A 82 -4.44 12.87 -9.91
CA GLN A 82 -5.80 13.27 -9.53
C GLN A 82 -5.82 14.36 -8.47
N LEU A 83 -4.93 14.30 -7.48
CA LEU A 83 -4.83 15.33 -6.44
C LEU A 83 -4.28 16.65 -6.97
N ALA A 84 -3.47 16.61 -8.02
CA ALA A 84 -2.96 17.80 -8.71
C ALA A 84 -3.96 18.39 -9.72
N ASP A 85 -4.98 17.62 -10.11
CA ASP A 85 -6.00 18.07 -11.07
C ASP A 85 -7.04 18.96 -10.40
N THR A 86 -7.08 20.20 -10.80
CA THR A 86 -8.06 21.22 -10.35
C THR A 86 -9.25 21.38 -11.30
N SER A 87 -9.31 20.58 -12.38
CA SER A 87 -10.35 20.73 -13.42
C SER A 87 -11.74 20.25 -12.96
N GLY A 88 -11.82 19.49 -11.89
CA GLY A 88 -13.07 18.85 -11.43
C GLY A 88 -13.51 17.67 -12.30
N SER A 89 -12.59 17.11 -13.12
CA SER A 89 -12.86 15.92 -13.92
C SER A 89 -13.11 14.69 -13.03
N LEU A 90 -13.84 13.72 -13.59
CA LEU A 90 -14.04 12.44 -12.90
C LEU A 90 -12.70 11.74 -12.69
N PRO A 91 -12.48 11.10 -11.51
CA PRO A 91 -11.22 10.43 -11.23
C PRO A 91 -10.99 9.26 -12.18
N VAL A 92 -9.83 9.26 -12.84
CA VAL A 92 -9.36 8.16 -13.68
C VAL A 92 -8.30 7.39 -12.91
N LEU A 93 -8.73 6.29 -12.26
CA LEU A 93 -7.89 5.50 -11.36
C LEU A 93 -7.69 4.07 -11.88
N LYS A 94 -6.76 3.37 -11.27
CA LYS A 94 -6.45 1.97 -11.54
C LYS A 94 -6.55 1.15 -10.25
N ARG A 95 -7.33 0.08 -10.28
CA ARG A 95 -7.48 -0.89 -9.16
C ARG A 95 -7.63 -0.23 -7.79
N THR A 96 -8.46 0.81 -7.71
CA THR A 96 -8.58 1.63 -6.51
C THR A 96 -10.02 1.70 -6.03
N PHE A 97 -10.26 1.34 -4.77
CA PHE A 97 -11.51 1.63 -4.10
C PHE A 97 -11.51 3.04 -3.53
N HIS A 98 -12.62 3.74 -3.67
CA HIS A 98 -12.88 5.01 -3.01
C HIS A 98 -14.39 5.16 -2.73
N LEU A 99 -14.75 6.11 -1.89
CA LEU A 99 -16.16 6.41 -1.64
C LEU A 99 -16.72 7.20 -2.83
N TRP A 100 -17.82 6.71 -3.41
CA TRP A 100 -18.56 7.37 -4.48
C TRP A 100 -20.06 7.26 -4.23
N GLU A 101 -20.78 8.38 -4.19
CA GLU A 101 -22.22 8.44 -3.93
C GLU A 101 -22.67 7.65 -2.68
N GLY A 102 -21.80 7.59 -1.67
CA GLY A 102 -22.07 6.88 -0.41
C GLY A 102 -21.78 5.37 -0.44
N GLU A 103 -21.26 4.85 -1.55
CA GLU A 103 -20.91 3.44 -1.70
C GLU A 103 -19.41 3.23 -1.90
N ALA A 104 -18.93 2.02 -1.59
CA ALA A 104 -17.57 1.59 -1.90
C ALA A 104 -17.46 1.29 -3.40
N TYR A 105 -16.85 2.20 -4.14
CA TYR A 105 -16.72 2.09 -5.59
C TYR A 105 -15.33 1.63 -6.00
N TYR A 106 -15.26 0.55 -6.78
CA TYR A 106 -14.01 0.07 -7.38
C TYR A 106 -13.77 0.75 -8.72
N ASN A 107 -12.79 1.65 -8.77
CA ASN A 107 -12.42 2.38 -9.96
C ASN A 107 -11.21 1.71 -10.64
N ASN A 108 -11.41 1.23 -11.86
CA ASN A 108 -10.38 0.69 -12.74
C ASN A 108 -10.58 1.22 -14.16
N SER A 109 -10.80 2.54 -14.26
CA SER A 109 -11.12 3.23 -15.52
C SER A 109 -9.89 3.60 -16.34
N SER A 110 -8.71 3.66 -15.73
CA SER A 110 -7.47 3.97 -16.44
C SER A 110 -7.11 2.85 -17.43
N LYS A 111 -6.73 3.28 -18.64
CA LYS A 111 -6.20 2.41 -19.70
C LYS A 111 -4.66 2.38 -19.73
N ASP A 112 -4.02 3.11 -18.83
CA ASP A 112 -2.58 3.13 -18.74
C ASP A 112 -2.05 1.73 -18.39
N LYS A 113 -0.91 1.39 -18.98
CA LYS A 113 -0.25 0.10 -18.71
C LYS A 113 0.53 0.17 -17.41
N ASP A 114 0.48 -0.93 -16.66
CA ASP A 114 1.31 -1.08 -15.47
C ASP A 114 2.80 -1.04 -15.83
N TYR A 115 3.60 -0.57 -14.87
CA TYR A 115 5.05 -0.54 -15.00
C TYR A 115 5.63 -1.95 -15.03
N LYS A 116 6.58 -2.18 -15.92
CA LYS A 116 7.37 -3.40 -15.87
C LYS A 116 8.34 -3.35 -14.69
N GLN A 117 8.70 -4.51 -14.15
CA GLN A 117 9.69 -4.62 -13.06
C GLN A 117 11.00 -3.89 -13.39
N SER A 118 11.40 -3.87 -14.67
CA SER A 118 12.59 -3.14 -15.13
C SER A 118 12.46 -1.61 -15.12
N GLU A 119 11.24 -1.08 -15.01
CA GLU A 119 10.92 0.35 -15.05
C GLU A 119 10.73 0.94 -13.64
N VAL A 120 10.48 0.09 -12.64
CA VAL A 120 10.19 0.52 -11.26
C VAL A 120 11.42 1.10 -10.53
N GLY A 121 12.61 0.79 -10.97
CA GLY A 121 13.85 1.26 -10.36
C GLY A 121 14.30 0.42 -9.16
N THR A 122 15.36 0.86 -8.51
CA THR A 122 15.97 0.17 -7.36
C THR A 122 15.46 0.80 -6.07
N PRO A 123 15.02 0.00 -5.08
CA PRO A 123 14.65 0.53 -3.77
C PRO A 123 15.80 1.30 -3.11
N ASP A 124 15.51 2.50 -2.61
CA ASP A 124 16.45 3.32 -1.86
C ASP A 124 16.11 3.25 -0.36
N TYR A 125 17.08 2.83 0.44
CA TYR A 125 16.95 2.67 1.89
C TYR A 125 17.77 3.70 2.68
N THR A 126 18.33 4.73 2.03
CA THR A 126 19.29 5.66 2.64
C THR A 126 18.67 6.52 3.75
N ASP A 127 17.38 6.77 3.71
CA ASP A 127 16.65 7.55 4.72
C ASP A 127 16.06 6.69 5.85
N LEU A 128 16.23 5.36 5.79
CA LEU A 128 15.79 4.46 6.84
C LEU A 128 16.83 4.36 7.95
N LEU A 129 16.37 4.54 9.18
CA LEU A 129 17.20 4.38 10.39
C LEU A 129 17.33 2.88 10.73
N LEU A 130 17.98 2.11 9.85
CA LEU A 130 18.02 0.64 9.91
C LEU A 130 18.54 0.12 11.26
N ASP A 131 19.44 0.85 11.92
CA ASP A 131 19.97 0.48 13.22
C ASP A 131 18.95 0.57 14.36
N GLN A 132 17.81 1.24 14.14
CA GLN A 132 16.73 1.34 15.11
C GLN A 132 15.67 0.23 14.95
N TYR A 133 15.77 -0.59 13.92
CA TYR A 133 14.88 -1.73 13.73
C TYR A 133 15.48 -2.97 14.37
N ILE A 134 14.64 -3.71 15.10
CA ILE A 134 15.01 -5.00 15.69
C ILE A 134 15.39 -5.95 14.56
N SER A 135 16.60 -6.51 14.62
CA SER A 135 17.02 -7.56 13.69
C SER A 135 16.52 -8.93 14.14
N VAL A 136 16.48 -9.87 13.20
CA VAL A 136 16.09 -11.27 13.50
C VAL A 136 17.02 -11.91 14.54
N ILE A 137 18.28 -11.47 14.61
CA ILE A 137 19.28 -11.95 15.58
C ILE A 137 18.94 -11.52 17.01
N GLU A 138 18.31 -10.35 17.18
CA GLU A 138 17.96 -9.78 18.48
C GLU A 138 16.69 -10.41 19.07
N VAL A 139 15.92 -11.14 18.25
CA VAL A 139 14.75 -11.86 18.69
C VAL A 139 15.19 -13.22 19.24
N VAL A 140 14.90 -13.47 20.52
CA VAL A 140 15.25 -14.72 21.19
C VAL A 140 14.41 -15.88 20.64
N ASN A 141 14.79 -16.36 19.48
CA ASN A 141 14.21 -17.55 18.86
C ASN A 141 15.34 -18.38 18.22
N PRO A 142 15.64 -19.57 18.78
CA PRO A 142 16.73 -20.44 18.27
C PRO A 142 16.63 -20.75 16.78
N MET A 143 15.41 -20.80 16.22
CA MET A 143 15.20 -21.05 14.80
C MET A 143 15.74 -19.93 13.93
N HIS A 144 15.74 -18.69 14.39
CA HIS A 144 16.24 -17.57 13.59
C HIS A 144 17.74 -17.66 13.36
N SER A 145 18.50 -18.12 14.34
CA SER A 145 19.96 -18.29 14.21
C SER A 145 20.35 -19.38 13.22
N LEU A 146 19.47 -20.35 12.96
CA LEU A 146 19.71 -21.41 11.98
C LEU A 146 19.50 -20.95 10.53
N TRP A 147 18.67 -19.93 10.34
CA TRP A 147 18.27 -19.47 9.00
C TRP A 147 18.88 -18.14 8.58
N SER A 148 19.38 -17.35 9.53
CA SER A 148 19.94 -16.04 9.26
C SER A 148 20.86 -15.58 10.38
N ASP A 149 22.08 -15.28 10.04
CA ASP A 149 23.11 -14.69 10.92
C ASP A 149 23.19 -13.16 10.76
N GLY A 150 22.22 -12.55 10.14
CA GLY A 150 22.21 -11.11 9.96
C GLY A 150 21.02 -10.55 9.22
N ARG A 151 21.09 -9.25 8.94
CA ARG A 151 20.14 -8.54 8.09
C ARG A 151 20.37 -8.95 6.63
N TRP A 152 19.31 -9.17 5.91
CA TRP A 152 19.34 -9.55 4.50
C TRP A 152 18.28 -8.82 3.69
N ASN A 153 18.61 -8.50 2.45
CA ASN A 153 17.68 -7.86 1.53
C ASN A 153 16.90 -8.92 0.76
N LYS A 154 15.63 -8.64 0.54
CA LYS A 154 14.79 -9.40 -0.39
C LYS A 154 14.63 -8.60 -1.66
N LEU A 155 14.92 -9.21 -2.80
CA LEU A 155 14.72 -8.63 -4.11
C LEU A 155 13.61 -9.38 -4.83
N THR A 156 12.63 -8.65 -5.36
CA THR A 156 11.62 -9.20 -6.25
C THR A 156 12.20 -9.26 -7.66
N MET A 157 12.35 -10.47 -8.19
CA MET A 157 12.86 -10.68 -9.55
C MET A 157 11.75 -10.71 -10.59
N ALA A 158 10.57 -11.17 -10.20
CA ALA A 158 9.39 -11.23 -11.05
C ALA A 158 8.14 -11.35 -10.17
N HIS A 159 7.01 -10.93 -10.69
CA HIS A 159 5.69 -11.15 -10.10
C HIS A 159 5.04 -12.41 -10.66
N GLY A 160 4.09 -12.96 -9.89
CA GLY A 160 3.34 -14.14 -10.26
C GLY A 160 4.02 -15.46 -9.88
N CYS A 161 3.45 -16.52 -10.35
CA CYS A 161 3.92 -17.88 -10.08
C CYS A 161 3.75 -18.75 -11.31
N TYR A 162 4.85 -19.37 -11.78
CA TYR A 162 4.84 -20.30 -12.91
C TYR A 162 3.94 -21.53 -12.66
N TRP A 163 3.75 -21.92 -11.40
CA TRP A 163 2.94 -23.08 -11.04
C TRP A 163 1.44 -22.76 -11.07
N GLY A 164 0.98 -21.70 -10.43
CA GLY A 164 -0.38 -21.15 -10.47
C GLY A 164 -1.54 -22.10 -10.07
N LYS A 165 -1.23 -23.28 -9.50
CA LYS A 165 -2.21 -24.36 -9.22
C LYS A 165 -2.40 -24.67 -7.74
N CYS A 166 -1.80 -23.88 -6.86
CA CYS A 166 -1.96 -24.10 -5.43
C CYS A 166 -3.32 -23.60 -4.94
N THR A 167 -4.00 -24.42 -4.17
CA THR A 167 -5.25 -24.01 -3.48
C THR A 167 -4.99 -23.16 -2.24
N PHE A 168 -3.76 -23.06 -1.84
CA PHE A 168 -3.27 -22.35 -0.67
C PHE A 168 -2.99 -20.85 -0.97
N CYS A 169 -2.59 -20.54 -2.20
CA CYS A 169 -2.10 -19.21 -2.58
C CYS A 169 -3.03 -18.62 -3.63
N ASP A 170 -3.55 -17.43 -3.37
CA ASP A 170 -4.26 -16.65 -4.38
C ASP A 170 -3.24 -15.86 -5.21
N VAL A 171 -2.94 -16.39 -6.38
CA VAL A 171 -2.04 -15.76 -7.36
C VAL A 171 -2.79 -15.40 -8.65
N SER A 172 -4.12 -15.41 -8.61
CA SER A 172 -4.97 -15.02 -9.73
C SER A 172 -4.98 -13.49 -9.86
N LEU A 173 -3.85 -12.94 -10.21
CA LEU A 173 -3.74 -11.53 -10.55
C LEU A 173 -3.96 -11.38 -12.05
N ASP A 174 -4.96 -10.59 -12.42
CA ASP A 174 -5.36 -10.34 -13.82
C ASP A 174 -4.54 -9.22 -14.48
N TYR A 175 -3.23 -9.15 -14.18
CA TYR A 175 -2.36 -8.09 -14.75
C TYR A 175 -0.97 -8.59 -15.13
#